data_9e4a4f58c9d5ffad40cf05d40461b24c
#
_entry.id   9e4a4f58c9d5ffad40cf05d40461b24c
#
_cell.length_a   1.000
_cell.length_b   1.000
_cell.length_c   1.000
_cell.angle_alpha   90.00
_cell.angle_beta   90.00
_cell.angle_gamma   90.00
#
_symmetry.space_group_name_H-M   'P 1'
#
loop_
_entity.id
_entity.type
_entity.pdbx_description
1 polymer ?
#
loop_
_entity_poly.entity_id
_entity_poly.type
_entity_poly.pdbx_seq_one_letter_code
_entity_poly.pdbx_strand_id
1 'polypeptide(L)'
;MTHQTTVALAPTEVLQRAKTYFAERLPHNAAFVEKEGPQFVVLRGQGGEEVVFNASPAEGGSRVRASTLFFDQAIDRFLSTLPLASAVEVA
;
A
#
# COMPACT_ATOMS: atom_id res chain seq x y z
N MET A 1 -10.20 2.63 -8.12
CA MET A 1 -10.85 1.70 -7.16
C MET A 1 -10.15 1.78 -5.83
N THR A 2 -10.82 1.43 -4.76
CA THR A 2 -10.26 1.47 -3.41
C THR A 2 -10.14 0.07 -2.85
N HIS A 3 -8.99 -0.24 -2.27
CA HIS A 3 -8.70 -1.51 -1.64
C HIS A 3 -8.44 -1.27 -0.16
N GLN A 4 -8.87 -2.19 0.69
CA GLN A 4 -8.68 -2.04 2.13
C GLN A 4 -8.41 -3.40 2.77
N THR A 5 -7.46 -3.43 3.71
CA THR A 5 -7.16 -4.63 4.46
C THR A 5 -6.50 -4.24 5.78
N THR A 6 -6.39 -5.21 6.69
CA THR A 6 -5.67 -5.02 7.95
C THR A 6 -4.49 -5.99 7.97
N VAL A 7 -3.31 -5.47 8.24
CA VAL A 7 -2.08 -6.25 8.19
C VAL A 7 -1.33 -6.19 9.51
N ALA A 8 -0.46 -7.16 9.73
CA ALA A 8 0.28 -7.30 10.98
C ALA A 8 1.62 -6.55 10.94
N LEU A 9 1.60 -5.32 10.43
CA LEU A 9 2.79 -4.46 10.35
C LEU A 9 2.43 -3.08 10.86
N ALA A 10 3.42 -2.36 11.40
CA ALA A 10 3.22 -0.98 11.79
C ALA A 10 2.95 -0.10 10.56
N PRO A 11 2.22 1.02 10.71
CA PRO A 11 1.92 1.87 9.56
C PRO A 11 3.16 2.33 8.79
N THR A 12 4.23 2.69 9.48
CA THR A 12 5.45 3.14 8.81
C THR A 12 6.07 2.03 7.98
N GLU A 13 5.98 0.79 8.45
CA GLU A 13 6.51 -0.36 7.73
C GLU A 13 5.68 -0.60 6.45
N VAL A 14 4.37 -0.49 6.54
CA VAL A 14 3.50 -0.67 5.37
C VAL A 14 3.82 0.37 4.30
N LEU A 15 3.96 1.63 4.70
CA LEU A 15 4.23 2.69 3.75
C LEU A 15 5.60 2.54 3.12
N GLN A 16 6.59 2.11 3.90
CA GLN A 16 7.94 1.88 3.38
C GLN A 16 7.93 0.75 2.33
N ARG A 17 7.22 -0.33 2.62
CA ARG A 17 7.11 -1.45 1.68
C ARG A 17 6.36 -1.04 0.41
N ALA A 18 5.35 -0.18 0.53
CA ALA A 18 4.63 0.31 -0.64
C ALA A 18 5.55 1.13 -1.54
N LYS A 19 6.35 2.01 -0.96
CA LYS A 19 7.30 2.81 -1.73
C LYS A 19 8.28 1.93 -2.50
N THR A 20 8.83 0.94 -1.83
CA THR A 20 9.81 0.04 -2.43
C THR A 20 9.16 -0.81 -3.54
N TYR A 21 8.00 -1.35 -3.27
CA TYR A 21 7.30 -2.22 -4.24
C TYR A 21 7.01 -1.46 -5.53
N PHE A 22 6.45 -0.26 -5.42
CA PHE A 22 6.05 0.50 -6.60
C PHE A 22 7.24 1.13 -7.34
N ALA A 23 8.36 1.32 -6.67
CA ALA A 23 9.56 1.82 -7.33
C ALA A 23 10.35 0.71 -8.01
N GLU A 24 10.33 -0.51 -7.45
CA GLU A 24 11.28 -1.55 -7.87
C GLU A 24 10.65 -2.79 -8.47
N ARG A 25 9.41 -3.11 -8.11
CA ARG A 25 8.79 -4.36 -8.51
C ARG A 25 7.89 -4.25 -9.73
N LEU A 26 7.68 -3.06 -10.25
CA LEU A 26 6.84 -2.85 -11.42
C LEU A 26 7.73 -2.40 -12.58
N PRO A 27 8.15 -3.33 -13.44
CA PRO A 27 9.17 -3.01 -14.43
C PRO A 27 8.74 -1.99 -15.48
N HIS A 28 7.45 -1.88 -15.76
CA HIS A 28 6.98 -0.97 -16.80
C HIS A 28 6.13 0.18 -16.26
N ASN A 29 5.77 0.12 -15.00
CA ASN A 29 4.82 1.08 -14.42
C ASN A 29 5.29 1.56 -13.07
N ALA A 30 6.59 1.77 -12.91
CA ALA A 30 7.12 2.23 -11.65
C ALA A 30 6.48 3.55 -11.24
N ALA A 31 6.20 3.68 -9.96
CA ALA A 31 5.63 4.89 -9.39
C ALA A 31 6.52 5.35 -8.24
N PHE A 32 6.69 6.65 -8.11
CA PHE A 32 7.61 7.23 -7.14
C PHE A 32 6.90 8.21 -6.24
N VAL A 33 7.47 8.45 -5.08
CA VAL A 33 6.85 9.28 -4.05
C VAL A 33 6.68 10.71 -4.55
N GLU A 34 5.45 11.20 -4.52
CA GLU A 34 5.12 12.59 -4.78
C GLU A 34 4.91 13.35 -3.48
N LYS A 35 4.23 12.74 -2.52
CA LYS A 35 4.00 13.29 -1.20
C LYS A 35 3.99 12.17 -0.20
N GLU A 36 4.33 12.45 1.03
CA GLU A 36 4.18 11.47 2.09
C GLU A 36 4.03 12.15 3.44
N GLY A 37 3.43 11.42 4.38
CA GLY A 37 3.26 11.86 5.76
C GLY A 37 3.34 10.66 6.67
N PRO A 38 3.05 10.83 7.96
CA PRO A 38 3.22 9.73 8.92
C PRO A 38 2.27 8.56 8.68
N GLN A 39 1.15 8.80 8.01
CA GLN A 39 0.16 7.75 7.79
C GLN A 39 -0.24 7.62 6.33
N PHE A 40 0.43 8.29 5.41
CA PHE A 40 0.06 8.20 4.00
C PHE A 40 1.28 8.36 3.09
N VAL A 41 1.14 7.86 1.87
CA VAL A 41 2.08 8.15 0.81
C VAL A 41 1.30 8.25 -0.50
N VAL A 42 1.66 9.22 -1.32
CA VAL A 42 1.10 9.39 -2.66
C VAL A 42 2.21 9.08 -3.65
N LEU A 43 1.95 8.13 -4.51
CA LEU A 43 2.91 7.71 -5.53
C LEU A 43 2.38 8.13 -6.90
N ARG A 44 3.27 8.57 -7.78
CA ARG A 44 2.88 8.98 -9.13
C ARG A 44 3.70 8.20 -10.15
N GLY A 45 2.99 7.62 -11.12
CA GLY A 45 3.63 6.92 -12.22
C GLY A 45 4.08 7.86 -13.33
N GLN A 46 4.80 7.32 -14.30
CA GLN A 46 5.38 8.12 -15.38
C GLN A 46 4.33 8.74 -16.28
N GLY A 47 3.19 8.13 -16.41
CA GLY A 47 2.09 8.68 -17.19
C GLY A 47 1.15 9.58 -16.41
N GLY A 48 1.50 9.92 -15.17
CA GLY A 48 0.65 10.74 -14.31
C GLY A 48 -0.32 9.95 -13.47
N GLU A 49 -0.28 8.62 -13.52
CA GLU A 49 -1.15 7.78 -12.70
C GLU A 49 -0.84 7.97 -11.22
N GLU A 50 -1.85 7.92 -10.40
CA GLU A 50 -1.69 8.16 -8.98
C GLU A 50 -2.11 6.95 -8.16
N VAL A 51 -1.36 6.65 -7.11
CA VAL A 51 -1.74 5.67 -6.10
C VAL A 51 -1.61 6.34 -4.74
N VAL A 52 -2.64 6.24 -3.93
CA VAL A 52 -2.61 6.79 -2.57
C VAL A 52 -2.73 5.64 -1.59
N PHE A 53 -1.77 5.54 -0.69
CA PHE A 53 -1.82 4.58 0.42
C PHE A 53 -2.00 5.32 1.72
N ASN A 54 -2.94 4.84 2.53
CA ASN A 54 -3.08 5.28 3.91
C ASN A 54 -2.88 4.08 4.81
N ALA A 55 -2.14 4.24 5.89
CA ALA A 55 -1.94 3.19 6.88
C ALA A 55 -2.11 3.80 8.25
N SER A 56 -3.06 3.30 9.01
CA SER A 56 -3.33 3.81 10.35
C SER A 56 -3.27 2.68 11.36
N PRO A 57 -2.95 2.97 12.63
CA PRO A 57 -2.88 1.93 13.63
C PRO A 57 -4.21 1.21 13.78
N ALA A 58 -4.14 -0.10 13.93
CA ALA A 58 -5.31 -0.93 14.19
C ALA A 58 -4.88 -2.05 15.11
N GLU A 59 -5.83 -2.74 15.67
CA GLU A 59 -5.53 -3.83 16.56
C GLU A 59 -4.75 -4.90 15.81
N GLY A 60 -3.60 -5.26 16.30
CA GLY A 60 -2.75 -6.28 15.67
C GLY A 60 -1.89 -5.75 14.53
N GLY A 61 -1.89 -4.44 14.25
CA GLY A 61 -1.05 -3.91 13.19
C GLY A 61 -1.59 -2.62 12.60
N SER A 62 -1.95 -2.62 11.33
CA SER A 62 -2.40 -1.43 10.62
C SER A 62 -3.58 -1.73 9.73
N ARG A 63 -4.48 -0.78 9.63
CA ARG A 63 -5.49 -0.77 8.58
C ARG A 63 -4.89 -0.03 7.39
N VAL A 64 -4.89 -0.68 6.25
CA VAL A 64 -4.31 -0.15 5.02
C VAL A 64 -5.41 0.12 4.02
N ARG A 65 -5.41 1.30 3.45
CA ARG A 65 -6.36 1.68 2.41
C ARG A 65 -5.59 2.22 1.22
N ALA A 66 -5.87 1.71 0.04
CA ALA A 66 -5.19 2.12 -1.17
C ALA A 66 -6.20 2.48 -2.24
N SER A 67 -5.94 3.57 -2.96
CA SER A 67 -6.86 4.08 -3.97
C SER A 67 -6.09 4.37 -5.25
N THR A 68 -6.65 3.97 -6.38
CA THR A 68 -6.02 4.19 -7.69
C THR A 68 -7.05 4.02 -8.79
N LEU A 69 -6.73 4.52 -9.99
CA LEU A 69 -7.53 4.24 -11.19
C LEU A 69 -6.85 3.24 -12.11
N PHE A 70 -5.53 3.07 -12.00
CA PHE A 70 -4.77 2.27 -12.98
C PHE A 70 -3.96 1.13 -12.39
N PHE A 71 -3.71 1.16 -11.09
CA PHE A 71 -2.79 0.18 -10.49
C PHE A 71 -3.51 -0.88 -9.66
N ASP A 72 -4.77 -1.18 -9.97
CA ASP A 72 -5.55 -2.11 -9.13
C ASP A 72 -4.90 -3.48 -8.99
N GLN A 73 -4.39 -4.04 -10.06
CA GLN A 73 -3.74 -5.35 -9.98
C GLN A 73 -2.45 -5.27 -9.18
N ALA A 74 -1.70 -4.18 -9.33
CA ALA A 74 -0.47 -4.02 -8.58
C ALA A 74 -0.76 -3.85 -7.09
N ILE A 75 -1.83 -3.14 -6.74
CA ILE A 75 -2.24 -3.00 -5.34
C ILE A 75 -2.62 -4.36 -4.78
N ASP A 76 -3.42 -5.15 -5.49
CA ASP A 76 -3.79 -6.47 -5.02
C ASP A 76 -2.56 -7.36 -4.78
N ARG A 77 -1.61 -7.34 -5.70
CA ARG A 77 -0.39 -8.11 -5.54
C ARG A 77 0.43 -7.62 -4.35
N PHE A 78 0.55 -6.31 -4.20
CA PHE A 78 1.30 -5.74 -3.08
C PHE A 78 0.66 -6.16 -1.75
N LEU A 79 -0.64 -5.97 -1.62
CA LEU A 79 -1.32 -6.30 -0.36
C LEU A 79 -1.20 -7.78 -0.03
N SER A 80 -1.15 -8.63 -1.04
CA SER A 80 -0.99 -10.07 -0.79
C SER A 80 0.39 -10.44 -0.28
N THR A 81 1.38 -9.55 -0.38
CA THR A 81 2.71 -9.80 0.18
C THR A 81 2.80 -9.46 1.65
N LEU A 82 1.78 -8.81 2.22
CA LEU A 82 1.82 -8.35 3.61
C LEU A 82 1.17 -9.39 4.52
N PRO A 83 1.70 -9.59 5.72
CA PRO A 83 1.09 -10.53 6.64
C PRO A 83 -0.25 -9.99 7.14
N LEU A 84 -1.29 -10.84 7.11
CA LEU A 84 -2.60 -10.44 7.60
C LEU A 84 -2.59 -10.32 9.12
N ALA A 85 -3.24 -9.32 9.59
CA ALA A 85 -3.42 -9.15 11.02
C ALA A 85 -4.38 -10.16 11.55
N SER A 86 -4.75 -10.54 12.18
CA SER A 86 -5.68 -11.34 12.75
C SER A 86 -6.07 -12.42 12.05
N ALA A 87 -5.32 -12.47 11.32
CA ALA A 87 -5.63 -13.41 10.78
C ALA A 87 -6.17 -14.33 11.52
N VAL A 88 -6.07 -13.95 11.82
CA VAL A 88 -6.32 -14.18 12.30
C VAL A 88 -7.31 -14.53 12.72
N GLU A 89 -7.54 -14.36 13.00
CA GLU A 89 -8.44 -14.64 13.48
C GLU A 89 -9.26 -14.96 12.77
N VAL A 90 -9.07 -15.21 12.28
CA VAL A 90 -9.77 -15.52 11.76
C VAL A 90 -10.10 -16.29 11.68
N ALA A 91 -9.74 -16.41 11.95
CA ALA A 91 -9.98 -17.04 11.90
C ALA A 91 -10.48 -17.34 11.96
#